data_524f54b6f42951a9d8ba2f4d0a1808d8
#
_entry.id   524f54b6f42951a9d8ba2f4d0a1808d8
#
_cell.length_a   1.000
_cell.length_b   1.000
_cell.length_c   1.000
_cell.angle_alpha   90.00
_cell.angle_beta   90.00
_cell.angle_gamma   90.00
#
_symmetry.space_group_name_H-M   'P 1'
#
loop_
_entity.id
_entity.type
_entity.pdbx_description
1 polymer ?
#
loop_
_entity_poly.entity_id
_entity_poly.type
_entity_poly.pdbx_seq_one_letter_code
_entity_poly.pdbx_strand_id
1 'polypeptide(L)'
;CFNGPFVVPYDGLAGGIGFCVCANTNVATEACKRVFINKEFNQENNKVVIEDFIEGRELSFFTITDGEDYLNFGSAQDYKRIGDNDTGPNTGGMGTISPAPILEENLNKIIQEEIVKKTINGLKQDNIAFQGVIFFGIIVNEFNQPYLLEYNTRFGDPEIQSISLRVKSDFLSLLHSTATKNLKYSKIEFYENKKSICLILATKGYPENYPKNTEIRNISKFENNDDFYIFHAATKLIDNKIFSNGGRVLSIVASGNDYLECRKKVYEIADMIDWPEKYYLSLIHISEPTRR
;
A
#
# COMPACT_ATOMS: atom_id res chain seq x y z
N CYS A 1 -5.72 32.33 6.22
CA CYS A 1 -5.52 32.30 4.75
C CYS A 1 -4.36 31.34 4.49
N PHE A 2 -4.59 30.29 3.74
CA PHE A 2 -3.53 29.36 3.33
C PHE A 2 -2.67 30.05 2.25
N ASN A 3 -1.39 30.20 2.54
CA ASN A 3 -0.40 30.80 1.62
C ASN A 3 0.64 29.73 1.26
N GLY A 4 0.31 28.76 0.46
CA GLY A 4 1.25 27.74 0.03
C GLY A 4 0.53 26.57 -0.61
N PRO A 5 1.23 25.53 -1.04
CA PRO A 5 0.58 24.32 -1.47
C PRO A 5 -0.17 23.68 -0.30
N PHE A 6 -1.35 23.16 -0.55
CA PHE A 6 -2.18 22.45 0.41
C PHE A 6 -2.93 21.30 -0.26
N VAL A 7 -3.49 20.42 0.54
CA VAL A 7 -4.22 19.25 0.05
C VAL A 7 -5.70 19.43 0.40
N VAL A 8 -6.56 19.05 -0.53
CA VAL A 8 -8.01 19.03 -0.34
C VAL A 8 -8.49 17.60 -0.50
N PRO A 9 -8.47 16.80 0.58
CA PRO A 9 -9.08 15.48 0.57
C PRO A 9 -10.60 15.58 0.66
N TYR A 10 -11.27 14.70 -0.05
CA TYR A 10 -12.68 14.45 0.07
C TYR A 10 -12.97 13.61 1.33
N ASP A 11 -13.89 14.09 2.18
CA ASP A 11 -14.29 13.35 3.37
C ASP A 11 -15.33 12.29 3.02
N GLY A 12 -14.86 11.15 2.50
CA GLY A 12 -15.70 10.04 2.08
C GLY A 12 -14.98 9.00 1.25
N LEU A 13 -15.72 7.99 0.82
CA LEU A 13 -15.19 6.85 0.07
C LEU A 13 -14.91 7.28 -1.39
N ALA A 14 -13.66 7.47 -1.73
CA ALA A 14 -13.23 7.95 -3.04
C ALA A 14 -12.18 7.04 -3.74
N GLY A 15 -12.01 5.80 -3.26
CA GLY A 15 -11.16 4.80 -3.90
C GLY A 15 -9.68 5.17 -4.03
N GLY A 16 -9.16 6.02 -3.13
CA GLY A 16 -7.76 6.47 -3.14
C GLY A 16 -7.47 7.62 -4.12
N ILE A 17 -8.48 8.13 -4.83
CA ILE A 17 -8.35 9.25 -5.78
C ILE A 17 -9.04 10.54 -5.31
N GLY A 18 -9.59 10.54 -4.11
CA GLY A 18 -10.39 11.63 -3.55
C GLY A 18 -9.60 12.77 -2.93
N PHE A 19 -8.37 13.03 -3.33
CA PHE A 19 -7.60 14.17 -2.86
C PHE A 19 -6.99 14.97 -4.03
N CYS A 20 -6.80 16.27 -3.80
CA CYS A 20 -6.17 17.16 -4.76
C CYS A 20 -5.05 17.95 -4.10
N VAL A 21 -3.84 17.83 -4.61
CA VAL A 21 -2.72 18.71 -4.24
C VAL A 21 -2.91 20.04 -4.98
N CYS A 22 -3.08 21.09 -4.22
CA CYS A 22 -3.44 22.42 -4.72
C CYS A 22 -2.24 23.36 -4.56
N ALA A 23 -1.63 23.76 -5.65
CA ALA A 23 -0.54 24.73 -5.64
C ALA A 23 -0.99 26.14 -5.23
N ASN A 24 -2.28 26.43 -5.38
CA ASN A 24 -2.87 27.73 -5.05
C ASN A 24 -4.40 27.63 -4.88
N THR A 25 -5.00 28.73 -4.42
CA THR A 25 -6.44 28.81 -4.13
C THR A 25 -7.34 28.55 -5.36
N ASN A 26 -6.89 28.87 -6.58
CA ASN A 26 -7.68 28.61 -7.79
C ASN A 26 -7.85 27.12 -8.04
N VAL A 27 -6.77 26.35 -7.93
CA VAL A 27 -6.79 24.88 -8.06
C VAL A 27 -7.70 24.27 -6.99
N ALA A 28 -7.60 24.76 -5.75
CA ALA A 28 -8.47 24.32 -4.67
C ALA A 28 -9.94 24.62 -4.90
N THR A 29 -10.23 25.80 -5.44
CA THR A 29 -11.60 26.20 -5.80
C THR A 29 -12.19 25.23 -6.83
N GLU A 30 -11.42 24.85 -7.84
CA GLU A 30 -11.86 23.87 -8.85
C GLU A 30 -12.05 22.47 -8.23
N ALA A 31 -11.15 22.03 -7.35
CA ALA A 31 -11.31 20.78 -6.61
C ALA A 31 -12.61 20.78 -5.78
N CYS A 32 -12.89 21.87 -5.06
CA CYS A 32 -14.13 22.02 -4.30
C CYS A 32 -15.37 22.02 -5.22
N LYS A 33 -15.31 22.65 -6.39
CA LYS A 33 -16.42 22.62 -7.36
C LYS A 33 -16.73 21.20 -7.84
N ARG A 34 -15.72 20.38 -8.07
CA ARG A 34 -15.90 18.96 -8.43
C ARG A 34 -16.72 18.21 -7.37
N VAL A 35 -16.44 18.47 -6.09
CA VAL A 35 -17.15 17.83 -4.97
C VAL A 35 -18.55 18.41 -4.79
N PHE A 36 -18.68 19.73 -4.65
CA PHE A 36 -19.92 20.36 -4.18
C PHE A 36 -20.91 20.67 -5.32
N ILE A 37 -20.42 21.01 -6.51
CA ILE A 37 -21.25 21.41 -7.66
C ILE A 37 -21.45 20.22 -8.60
N ASN A 38 -20.37 19.60 -9.04
CA ASN A 38 -20.43 18.50 -10.01
C ASN A 38 -20.83 17.16 -9.37
N LYS A 39 -20.81 17.07 -8.02
CA LYS A 39 -21.15 15.87 -7.24
C LYS A 39 -20.41 14.61 -7.73
N GLU A 40 -19.14 14.75 -8.05
CA GLU A 40 -18.32 13.69 -8.67
C GLU A 40 -18.28 12.40 -7.83
N PHE A 41 -18.41 12.51 -6.51
CA PHE A 41 -18.38 11.36 -5.59
C PHE A 41 -19.76 10.89 -5.10
N ASN A 42 -20.84 11.44 -5.63
CA ASN A 42 -22.23 10.96 -5.53
C ASN A 42 -22.76 10.67 -4.09
N GLN A 43 -22.40 11.47 -3.08
CA GLN A 43 -22.90 11.34 -1.72
C GLN A 43 -23.75 12.53 -1.27
N GLU A 44 -24.71 12.29 -0.37
CA GLU A 44 -25.64 13.32 0.12
C GLU A 44 -24.97 14.39 0.98
N ASN A 45 -23.90 14.04 1.71
CA ASN A 45 -23.15 14.95 2.59
C ASN A 45 -21.72 15.11 2.08
N ASN A 46 -21.53 15.99 1.09
CA ASN A 46 -20.21 16.31 0.60
C ASN A 46 -19.46 17.17 1.62
N LYS A 47 -18.31 16.70 2.06
CA LYS A 47 -17.36 17.43 2.88
C LYS A 47 -15.98 17.36 2.25
N VAL A 48 -15.18 18.36 2.50
CA VAL A 48 -13.74 18.37 2.21
C VAL A 48 -13.01 18.82 3.46
N VAL A 49 -11.81 18.31 3.64
CA VAL A 49 -10.85 18.82 4.60
C VAL A 49 -9.86 19.69 3.85
N ILE A 50 -9.22 20.63 4.49
CA ILE A 50 -8.10 21.40 3.92
C ILE A 50 -6.92 21.16 4.85
N GLU A 51 -5.87 20.59 4.31
CA GLU A 51 -4.69 20.17 5.05
C GLU A 51 -3.44 20.87 4.51
N ASP A 52 -2.46 21.07 5.39
CA ASP A 52 -1.15 21.55 4.96
C ASP A 52 -0.49 20.50 4.05
N PHE A 53 0.14 20.96 2.99
CA PHE A 53 0.97 20.07 2.17
C PHE A 53 2.28 19.79 2.90
N ILE A 54 2.54 18.51 3.12
CA ILE A 54 3.79 18.02 3.73
C ILE A 54 4.63 17.38 2.64
N GLU A 55 5.82 17.91 2.40
CA GLU A 55 6.79 17.29 1.52
C GLU A 55 7.55 16.20 2.29
N GLY A 56 7.65 15.00 1.69
CA GLY A 56 8.30 13.89 2.36
C GLY A 56 8.20 12.58 1.60
N ARG A 57 8.60 11.50 2.26
CA ARG A 57 8.54 10.14 1.73
C ARG A 57 7.41 9.37 2.40
N GLU A 58 6.58 8.73 1.59
CA GLU A 58 5.47 7.92 2.10
C GLU A 58 5.95 6.59 2.69
N LEU A 59 5.26 6.16 3.73
CA LEU A 59 5.50 4.93 4.48
C LEU A 59 4.17 4.30 4.85
N SER A 60 3.99 3.04 4.50
CA SER A 60 2.89 2.21 4.96
C SER A 60 3.30 1.46 6.22
N PHE A 61 2.62 1.72 7.35
CA PHE A 61 2.90 1.10 8.64
C PHE A 61 1.67 0.34 9.13
N PHE A 62 1.85 -0.90 9.58
CA PHE A 62 0.74 -1.79 9.90
C PHE A 62 0.77 -2.23 11.36
N THR A 63 -0.40 -2.22 11.96
CA THR A 63 -0.63 -2.70 13.33
C THR A 63 -1.85 -3.61 13.34
N ILE A 64 -1.78 -4.70 14.08
CA ILE A 64 -2.93 -5.55 14.38
C ILE A 64 -3.33 -5.29 15.83
N THR A 65 -4.63 -5.11 16.09
CA THR A 65 -5.17 -4.88 17.44
C THR A 65 -6.40 -5.72 17.69
N ASP A 66 -6.57 -6.17 18.93
CA ASP A 66 -7.79 -6.83 19.42
C ASP A 66 -8.73 -5.89 20.19
N GLY A 67 -8.39 -4.59 20.16
CA GLY A 67 -9.10 -3.52 20.87
C GLY A 67 -8.51 -3.21 22.26
N GLU A 68 -7.74 -4.12 22.84
CA GLU A 68 -7.02 -3.94 24.10
C GLU A 68 -5.51 -3.84 23.88
N ASP A 69 -4.96 -4.81 23.20
CA ASP A 69 -3.54 -4.91 22.88
C ASP A 69 -3.31 -4.69 21.39
N TYR A 70 -2.06 -4.43 21.01
CA TYR A 70 -1.67 -4.31 19.61
C TYR A 70 -0.26 -4.84 19.36
N LEU A 71 -0.02 -5.28 18.14
CA LEU A 71 1.28 -5.72 17.66
C LEU A 71 1.62 -5.02 16.36
N ASN A 72 2.87 -4.59 16.22
CA ASN A 72 3.39 -4.07 14.97
C ASN A 72 3.52 -5.20 13.93
N PHE A 73 2.78 -5.08 12.83
CA PHE A 73 2.77 -6.09 11.75
C PHE A 73 3.76 -5.77 10.63
N GLY A 74 4.55 -4.72 10.77
CA GLY A 74 5.60 -4.35 9.81
C GLY A 74 5.28 -3.12 8.98
N SER A 75 6.10 -2.93 7.98
CA SER A 75 6.06 -1.76 7.11
C SER A 75 6.34 -2.10 5.66
N ALA A 76 5.88 -1.24 4.77
CA ALA A 76 6.22 -1.28 3.36
C ALA A 76 6.32 0.14 2.79
N GLN A 77 6.98 0.28 1.67
CA GLN A 77 6.92 1.49 0.85
C GLN A 77 6.24 1.12 -0.46
N ASP A 78 5.15 1.85 -0.77
CA ASP A 78 4.35 1.65 -1.97
C ASP A 78 4.77 2.61 -3.09
N TYR A 79 4.65 2.15 -4.33
CA TYR A 79 4.85 2.91 -5.55
C TYR A 79 3.50 3.17 -6.21
N LYS A 80 2.89 4.30 -5.86
CA LYS A 80 1.50 4.63 -6.25
C LYS A 80 1.35 5.14 -7.69
N ARG A 81 2.38 5.75 -8.26
CA ARG A 81 2.30 6.31 -9.61
C ARG A 81 2.43 5.22 -10.67
N ILE A 82 1.68 5.38 -11.77
CA ILE A 82 1.68 4.41 -12.86
C ILE A 82 3.00 4.37 -13.62
N GLY A 83 3.71 5.47 -13.71
CA GLY A 83 4.95 5.60 -14.48
C GLY A 83 6.19 5.70 -13.63
N ASP A 84 7.31 5.36 -14.21
CA ASP A 84 8.64 5.51 -13.61
C ASP A 84 8.89 6.96 -13.17
N ASN A 85 9.77 7.13 -12.19
CA ASN A 85 10.11 8.44 -11.61
C ASN A 85 8.91 9.20 -11.03
N ASP A 86 7.97 8.48 -10.42
CA ASP A 86 6.78 9.06 -9.79
C ASP A 86 5.94 9.90 -10.76
N THR A 87 5.77 9.43 -12.00
CA THR A 87 5.02 10.13 -13.05
C THR A 87 3.66 9.51 -13.32
N GLY A 88 2.77 10.30 -13.93
CA GLY A 88 1.43 9.84 -14.31
C GLY A 88 0.43 9.85 -13.15
N PRO A 89 -0.78 9.30 -13.37
CA PRO A 89 -1.82 9.24 -12.35
C PRO A 89 -1.49 8.29 -11.20
N ASN A 90 -2.15 8.54 -10.06
CA ASN A 90 -2.15 7.60 -8.92
C ASN A 90 -2.89 6.32 -9.28
N THR A 91 -2.45 5.24 -8.66
CA THR A 91 -3.03 3.90 -8.81
C THR A 91 -3.33 3.31 -7.41
N GLY A 92 -3.79 2.09 -7.37
CA GLY A 92 -3.88 1.32 -6.14
C GLY A 92 -2.56 0.73 -5.63
N GLY A 93 -1.42 1.12 -6.23
CA GLY A 93 -0.07 0.58 -5.98
C GLY A 93 0.42 -0.28 -7.13
N MET A 94 1.60 0.03 -7.65
CA MET A 94 2.26 -0.69 -8.74
C MET A 94 3.37 -1.63 -8.27
N GLY A 95 3.67 -1.58 -6.98
CA GLY A 95 4.62 -2.45 -6.32
C GLY A 95 5.00 -1.93 -4.96
N THR A 96 5.53 -2.82 -4.14
CA THR A 96 5.96 -2.49 -2.77
C THR A 96 7.28 -3.14 -2.42
N ILE A 97 7.99 -2.52 -1.51
CA ILE A 97 9.17 -3.09 -0.86
C ILE A 97 8.94 -3.19 0.65
N SER A 98 9.39 -4.26 1.28
CA SER A 98 9.27 -4.48 2.72
C SER A 98 10.58 -5.08 3.29
N PRO A 99 11.06 -4.60 4.47
CA PRO A 99 10.55 -3.44 5.21
C PRO A 99 10.74 -2.16 4.41
N ALA A 100 10.02 -1.09 4.76
CA ALA A 100 10.28 0.20 4.14
C ALA A 100 11.71 0.68 4.45
N PRO A 101 12.53 1.03 3.44
CA PRO A 101 13.93 1.40 3.68
C PRO A 101 14.14 2.62 4.57
N ILE A 102 13.16 3.50 4.60
CA ILE A 102 13.16 4.71 5.43
C ILE A 102 12.98 4.41 6.92
N LEU A 103 12.39 3.26 7.28
CA LEU A 103 12.02 2.94 8.65
C LEU A 103 13.24 2.47 9.46
N GLU A 104 14.00 3.41 9.97
CA GLU A 104 15.06 3.19 10.94
C GLU A 104 14.51 2.99 12.35
N GLU A 105 15.31 2.46 13.26
CA GLU A 105 14.89 2.13 14.64
C GLU A 105 14.32 3.34 15.40
N ASN A 106 14.94 4.51 15.28
CA ASN A 106 14.47 5.73 15.94
C ASN A 106 13.12 6.18 15.39
N LEU A 107 12.97 6.22 14.08
CA LEU A 107 11.70 6.56 13.43
C LEU A 107 10.59 5.59 13.80
N ASN A 108 10.90 4.29 13.85
CA ASN A 108 9.96 3.26 14.29
C ASN A 108 9.46 3.52 15.73
N LYS A 109 10.34 3.89 16.65
CA LYS A 109 9.95 4.25 18.03
C LYS A 109 9.04 5.48 18.06
N ILE A 110 9.37 6.52 17.30
CA ILE A 110 8.54 7.73 17.22
C ILE A 110 7.14 7.39 16.68
N ILE A 111 7.04 6.63 15.60
CA ILE A 111 5.75 6.22 15.01
C ILE A 111 4.92 5.42 16.03
N GLN A 112 5.54 4.48 16.74
CA GLN A 112 4.83 3.69 17.73
C GLN A 112 4.31 4.52 18.90
N GLU A 113 5.09 5.44 19.44
CA GLU A 113 4.68 6.27 20.59
C GLU A 113 3.73 7.41 20.19
N GLU A 114 4.04 8.11 19.08
CA GLU A 114 3.34 9.34 18.72
C GLU A 114 2.12 9.11 17.83
N ILE A 115 2.07 8.00 17.09
CA ILE A 115 0.96 7.70 16.17
C ILE A 115 0.18 6.47 16.66
N VAL A 116 0.80 5.29 16.68
CA VAL A 116 0.09 4.03 16.95
C VAL A 116 -0.53 4.03 18.34
N LYS A 117 0.27 4.25 19.36
CA LYS A 117 -0.19 4.23 20.77
C LYS A 117 -1.26 5.28 21.05
N LYS A 118 -1.10 6.49 20.49
CA LYS A 118 -2.11 7.55 20.61
C LYS A 118 -3.41 7.16 19.92
N THR A 119 -3.35 6.53 18.75
CA THR A 119 -4.53 6.04 18.03
C THR A 119 -5.26 4.98 18.84
N ILE A 120 -4.56 3.95 19.31
CA ILE A 120 -5.19 2.87 20.10
C ILE A 120 -5.81 3.41 21.39
N ASN A 121 -5.11 4.30 22.09
CA ASN A 121 -5.64 4.94 23.28
C ASN A 121 -6.83 5.85 22.98
N GLY A 122 -6.81 6.60 21.89
CA GLY A 122 -7.93 7.44 21.45
C GLY A 122 -9.18 6.61 21.15
N LEU A 123 -9.03 5.51 20.40
CA LEU A 123 -10.15 4.60 20.15
C LEU A 123 -10.81 4.10 21.44
N LYS A 124 -9.99 3.75 22.45
CA LYS A 124 -10.50 3.33 23.77
C LYS A 124 -11.22 4.47 24.51
N GLN A 125 -10.62 5.66 24.53
CA GLN A 125 -11.21 6.83 25.20
C GLN A 125 -12.55 7.25 24.59
N ASP A 126 -12.66 7.16 23.27
CA ASP A 126 -13.86 7.50 22.53
C ASP A 126 -14.89 6.35 22.50
N ASN A 127 -14.60 5.23 23.18
CA ASN A 127 -15.42 4.01 23.20
C ASN A 127 -15.70 3.44 21.78
N ILE A 128 -14.74 3.61 20.86
CA ILE A 128 -14.81 3.03 19.52
C ILE A 128 -14.23 1.62 19.59
N ALA A 129 -15.12 0.63 19.56
CA ALA A 129 -14.71 -0.77 19.53
C ALA A 129 -14.13 -1.10 18.14
N PHE A 130 -12.81 -1.23 18.05
CA PHE A 130 -12.14 -1.65 16.83
C PHE A 130 -11.27 -2.88 17.08
N GLN A 131 -11.36 -3.85 16.20
CA GLN A 131 -10.60 -5.10 16.25
C GLN A 131 -10.22 -5.49 14.83
N GLY A 132 -8.92 -5.67 14.58
CA GLY A 132 -8.42 -5.99 13.24
C GLY A 132 -7.12 -5.27 12.91
N VAL A 133 -6.97 -4.92 11.65
CA VAL A 133 -5.76 -4.28 11.10
C VAL A 133 -5.98 -2.79 10.93
N ILE A 134 -5.03 -2.00 11.39
CA ILE A 134 -4.93 -0.58 11.07
C ILE A 134 -3.70 -0.39 10.20
N PHE A 135 -3.92 0.10 9.01
CA PHE A 135 -2.89 0.61 8.11
C PHE A 135 -2.80 2.13 8.30
N PHE A 136 -1.65 2.58 8.76
CA PHE A 136 -1.29 3.98 8.91
C PHE A 136 -0.54 4.42 7.65
N GLY A 137 -1.15 5.27 6.83
CA GLY A 137 -0.49 6.01 5.78
C GLY A 137 0.29 7.16 6.40
N ILE A 138 1.59 7.12 6.35
CA ILE A 138 2.48 8.07 7.02
C ILE A 138 3.35 8.76 5.98
N ILE A 139 3.59 10.05 6.13
CA ILE A 139 4.61 10.78 5.40
C ILE A 139 5.71 11.21 6.37
N VAL A 140 6.96 11.05 5.97
CA VAL A 140 8.14 11.41 6.76
C VAL A 140 8.85 12.55 6.07
N ASN A 141 8.90 13.71 6.70
CA ASN A 141 9.54 14.90 6.15
C ASN A 141 11.08 14.83 6.16
N GLU A 142 11.75 15.86 5.63
CA GLU A 142 13.22 15.94 5.57
C GLU A 142 13.90 15.96 6.96
N PHE A 143 13.17 16.34 8.02
CA PHE A 143 13.64 16.33 9.40
C PHE A 143 13.41 15.00 10.11
N ASN A 144 13.03 13.95 9.37
CA ASN A 144 12.70 12.62 9.88
C ASN A 144 11.52 12.62 10.87
N GLN A 145 10.58 13.56 10.70
CA GLN A 145 9.36 13.65 11.49
C GLN A 145 8.21 12.96 10.75
N PRO A 146 7.53 11.99 11.37
CA PRO A 146 6.39 11.31 10.78
C PRO A 146 5.09 12.10 11.00
N TYR A 147 4.27 12.16 9.98
CA TYR A 147 2.91 12.70 10.02
C TYR A 147 1.93 11.65 9.49
N LEU A 148 0.82 11.48 10.19
CA LEU A 148 -0.24 10.61 9.75
C LEU A 148 -1.05 11.29 8.64
N LEU A 149 -1.19 10.61 7.50
CA LEU A 149 -2.01 11.07 6.38
C LEU A 149 -3.43 10.49 6.45
N GLU A 150 -3.51 9.16 6.64
CA GLU A 150 -4.79 8.46 6.62
C GLU A 150 -4.73 7.17 7.42
N TYR A 151 -5.93 6.70 7.80
CA TYR A 151 -6.16 5.35 8.31
C TYR A 151 -6.86 4.50 7.26
N ASN A 152 -6.44 3.25 7.14
CA ASN A 152 -7.20 2.21 6.46
C ASN A 152 -7.41 1.04 7.43
N THR A 153 -8.66 0.55 7.53
CA THR A 153 -9.03 -0.53 8.47
C THR A 153 -8.93 -1.92 7.81
N ARG A 154 -7.85 -2.13 7.10
CA ARG A 154 -7.53 -3.35 6.35
C ARG A 154 -6.03 -3.42 6.08
N PHE A 155 -5.59 -4.59 5.62
CA PHE A 155 -4.26 -4.67 5.01
C PHE A 155 -4.17 -3.83 3.74
N GLY A 156 -2.96 -3.41 3.39
CA GLY A 156 -2.66 -2.80 2.10
C GLY A 156 -2.58 -3.83 0.99
N ASP A 157 -2.87 -3.43 -0.21
CA ASP A 157 -2.68 -4.18 -1.44
C ASP A 157 -1.98 -3.25 -2.45
N PRO A 158 -0.66 -3.44 -2.69
CA PRO A 158 0.11 -4.70 -2.60
C PRO A 158 1.03 -4.86 -1.37
N GLU A 159 0.86 -4.13 -0.27
CA GLU A 159 1.78 -4.17 0.86
C GLU A 159 1.78 -5.52 1.59
N ILE A 160 0.58 -6.11 1.81
CA ILE A 160 0.49 -7.39 2.52
C ILE A 160 1.23 -8.50 1.80
N GLN A 161 1.24 -8.49 0.47
CA GLN A 161 1.95 -9.48 -0.32
C GLN A 161 3.46 -9.45 -0.04
N SER A 162 4.05 -8.26 0.06
CA SER A 162 5.47 -8.13 0.39
C SER A 162 5.77 -8.41 1.87
N ILE A 163 4.92 -7.97 2.80
CA ILE A 163 5.12 -8.18 4.23
C ILE A 163 5.01 -9.67 4.57
N SER A 164 4.03 -10.39 4.01
CA SER A 164 3.72 -11.78 4.37
C SER A 164 4.89 -12.75 4.15
N LEU A 165 5.71 -12.57 3.12
CA LEU A 165 6.86 -13.41 2.86
C LEU A 165 7.99 -13.24 3.90
N ARG A 166 7.90 -12.20 4.71
CA ARG A 166 8.87 -11.93 5.78
C ARG A 166 8.39 -12.40 7.14
N VAL A 167 7.09 -12.68 7.29
CA VAL A 167 6.52 -13.15 8.56
C VAL A 167 6.91 -14.61 8.79
N LYS A 168 7.53 -14.89 9.95
CA LYS A 168 7.91 -16.22 10.40
C LYS A 168 6.84 -16.86 11.27
N SER A 169 6.11 -16.05 12.03
CA SER A 169 5.02 -16.51 12.89
C SER A 169 3.88 -17.10 12.07
N ASP A 170 3.15 -18.04 12.67
CA ASP A 170 1.91 -18.55 12.07
C ASP A 170 0.88 -17.42 11.93
N PHE A 171 0.57 -17.08 10.68
CA PHE A 171 -0.29 -15.94 10.36
C PHE A 171 -1.76 -16.20 10.75
N LEU A 172 -2.23 -17.44 10.57
CA LEU A 172 -3.59 -17.81 10.94
C LEU A 172 -3.81 -17.73 12.46
N SER A 173 -2.85 -18.23 13.23
CA SER A 173 -2.86 -18.15 14.70
C SER A 173 -2.88 -16.69 15.17
N LEU A 174 -2.16 -15.80 14.51
CA LEU A 174 -2.18 -14.36 14.82
C LEU A 174 -3.56 -13.74 14.57
N LEU A 175 -4.16 -14.01 13.40
CA LEU A 175 -5.51 -13.54 13.07
C LEU A 175 -6.55 -14.10 14.04
N HIS A 176 -6.44 -15.38 14.42
CA HIS A 176 -7.30 -16.00 15.41
C HIS A 176 -7.18 -15.33 16.79
N SER A 177 -5.95 -15.09 17.26
CA SER A 177 -5.71 -14.41 18.54
C SER A 177 -6.26 -12.99 18.52
N THR A 178 -6.15 -12.29 17.39
CA THR A 178 -6.78 -10.98 17.20
C THR A 178 -8.31 -11.10 17.34
N ALA A 179 -8.93 -12.04 16.63
CA ALA A 179 -10.38 -12.22 16.64
C ALA A 179 -10.95 -12.67 17.99
N THR A 180 -10.17 -13.37 18.78
CA THR A 180 -10.58 -13.92 20.10
C THR A 180 -10.13 -13.08 21.29
N LYS A 181 -9.59 -11.88 21.09
CA LYS A 181 -9.07 -10.97 22.13
C LYS A 181 -7.98 -11.61 23.01
N ASN A 182 -7.06 -12.31 22.37
CA ASN A 182 -5.93 -12.98 23.01
C ASN A 182 -4.59 -12.48 22.51
N LEU A 183 -4.56 -11.28 21.91
CA LEU A 183 -3.36 -10.76 21.21
C LEU A 183 -2.17 -10.55 22.15
N LYS A 184 -2.42 -10.25 23.44
CA LYS A 184 -1.40 -10.10 24.48
C LYS A 184 -0.50 -11.33 24.66
N TYR A 185 -0.96 -12.51 24.26
CA TYR A 185 -0.20 -13.76 24.35
C TYR A 185 0.49 -14.12 23.04
N SER A 186 0.32 -13.28 22.02
CA SER A 186 0.88 -13.48 20.70
C SER A 186 2.11 -12.60 20.49
N LYS A 187 2.96 -13.03 19.56
CA LYS A 187 4.07 -12.23 19.06
C LYS A 187 4.18 -12.37 17.56
N ILE A 188 4.70 -11.34 16.92
CA ILE A 188 5.05 -11.39 15.51
C ILE A 188 6.56 -11.50 15.40
N GLU A 189 7.02 -12.54 14.74
CA GLU A 189 8.41 -12.74 14.39
C GLU A 189 8.57 -12.63 12.88
N PHE A 190 9.63 -11.98 12.46
CA PHE A 190 10.04 -11.89 11.06
C PHE A 190 11.30 -12.70 10.86
N TYR A 191 11.52 -13.20 9.65
CA TYR A 191 12.82 -13.74 9.28
C TYR A 191 13.86 -12.62 9.34
N GLU A 192 14.95 -12.83 10.08
CA GLU A 192 16.03 -11.86 10.18
C GLU A 192 16.63 -11.57 8.81
N ASN A 193 16.88 -10.29 8.55
CA ASN A 193 17.49 -9.78 7.32
C ASN A 193 16.70 -10.06 6.02
N LYS A 194 15.56 -10.76 6.07
CA LYS A 194 14.77 -11.05 4.88
C LYS A 194 14.12 -9.76 4.36
N LYS A 195 14.38 -9.44 3.10
CA LYS A 195 13.75 -8.37 2.32
C LYS A 195 12.72 -8.98 1.38
N SER A 196 11.78 -8.18 0.92
CA SER A 196 10.83 -8.63 -0.10
C SER A 196 10.39 -7.48 -1.00
N ILE A 197 10.06 -7.82 -2.22
CA ILE A 197 9.50 -6.93 -3.24
C ILE A 197 8.25 -7.57 -3.81
N CYS A 198 7.20 -6.78 -3.95
CA CYS A 198 6.02 -7.10 -4.73
C CYS A 198 6.02 -6.25 -6.00
N LEU A 199 5.91 -6.87 -7.15
CA LEU A 199 5.73 -6.24 -8.46
C LEU A 199 4.33 -6.52 -8.97
N ILE A 200 3.60 -5.48 -9.35
CA ILE A 200 2.26 -5.61 -9.92
C ILE A 200 2.36 -5.69 -11.44
N LEU A 201 1.78 -6.74 -11.99
CA LEU A 201 1.48 -6.80 -13.42
C LEU A 201 0.08 -6.25 -13.65
N ALA A 202 0.01 -5.09 -14.27
CA ALA A 202 -1.23 -4.41 -14.61
C ALA A 202 -1.55 -4.56 -16.10
N THR A 203 -2.82 -4.37 -16.45
CA THR A 203 -3.22 -4.28 -17.87
C THR A 203 -2.81 -2.91 -18.43
N LYS A 204 -2.21 -2.91 -19.60
CA LYS A 204 -1.85 -1.66 -20.30
C LYS A 204 -3.05 -0.74 -20.44
N GLY A 205 -2.87 0.53 -20.03
CA GLY A 205 -3.94 1.52 -19.97
C GLY A 205 -4.51 1.75 -18.57
N TYR A 206 -4.22 0.88 -17.60
CA TYR A 206 -4.56 1.11 -16.19
C TYR A 206 -3.87 2.40 -15.67
N PRO A 207 -4.50 3.23 -14.80
CA PRO A 207 -5.79 3.04 -14.13
C PRO A 207 -7.03 3.49 -14.93
N GLU A 208 -6.86 3.99 -16.15
CA GLU A 208 -7.96 4.52 -16.97
C GLU A 208 -8.70 3.42 -17.74
N ASN A 209 -8.61 3.44 -19.07
CA ASN A 209 -9.26 2.46 -19.93
C ASN A 209 -8.28 1.35 -20.30
N TYR A 210 -8.66 0.12 -20.02
CA TYR A 210 -7.83 -1.06 -20.29
C TYR A 210 -8.66 -2.24 -20.81
N PRO A 211 -8.07 -3.09 -21.68
CA PRO A 211 -8.74 -4.29 -22.16
C PRO A 211 -8.87 -5.33 -21.05
N LYS A 212 -9.87 -6.21 -21.22
CA LYS A 212 -10.08 -7.39 -20.37
C LYS A 212 -10.12 -8.63 -21.24
N ASN A 213 -10.10 -9.80 -20.62
CA ASN A 213 -10.22 -11.10 -21.28
C ASN A 213 -9.06 -11.45 -22.21
N THR A 214 -7.86 -10.95 -21.93
CA THR A 214 -6.65 -11.37 -22.64
C THR A 214 -6.04 -12.58 -21.93
N GLU A 215 -5.72 -13.63 -22.66
CA GLU A 215 -5.12 -14.87 -22.12
C GLU A 215 -3.73 -14.58 -21.54
N ILE A 216 -3.49 -15.14 -20.36
CA ILE A 216 -2.20 -15.06 -19.66
C ILE A 216 -1.60 -16.46 -19.64
N ARG A 217 -0.44 -16.65 -20.23
CA ARG A 217 0.22 -17.93 -20.39
C ARG A 217 1.46 -18.06 -19.52
N ASN A 218 1.93 -19.28 -19.40
CA ASN A 218 3.16 -19.64 -18.70
C ASN A 218 3.12 -19.46 -17.15
N ILE A 219 2.00 -19.05 -16.54
CA ILE A 219 1.90 -18.95 -15.07
C ILE A 219 2.12 -20.32 -14.42
N SER A 220 1.57 -21.38 -15.00
CA SER A 220 1.68 -22.76 -14.49
C SER A 220 3.11 -23.32 -14.50
N LYS A 221 4.07 -22.62 -15.10
CA LYS A 221 5.48 -22.98 -15.02
C LYS A 221 6.13 -22.62 -13.69
N PHE A 222 5.46 -21.79 -12.91
CA PHE A 222 5.94 -21.32 -11.61
C PHE A 222 5.14 -21.99 -10.50
N GLU A 223 5.82 -22.78 -9.70
CA GLU A 223 5.29 -23.29 -8.43
C GLU A 223 5.71 -22.35 -7.32
N ASN A 224 4.74 -21.84 -6.57
CA ASN A 224 5.02 -21.01 -5.41
C ASN A 224 5.90 -21.75 -4.40
N ASN A 225 6.86 -21.06 -3.80
CA ASN A 225 7.77 -21.58 -2.79
C ASN A 225 8.14 -20.48 -1.78
N ASP A 226 9.02 -20.79 -0.84
CA ASP A 226 9.39 -19.85 0.23
C ASP A 226 10.13 -18.59 -0.26
N ASP A 227 10.61 -18.59 -1.51
CA ASP A 227 11.37 -17.49 -2.09
C ASP A 227 10.52 -16.57 -2.97
N PHE A 228 9.46 -17.10 -3.56
CA PHE A 228 8.54 -16.28 -4.36
C PHE A 228 7.11 -16.84 -4.41
N TYR A 229 6.17 -15.94 -4.65
CA TYR A 229 4.75 -16.24 -4.88
C TYR A 229 4.21 -15.42 -6.04
N ILE A 230 3.26 -16.02 -6.77
CA ILE A 230 2.42 -15.31 -7.73
C ILE A 230 0.98 -15.32 -7.19
N PHE A 231 0.50 -14.14 -6.81
CA PHE A 231 -0.88 -13.97 -6.36
C PHE A 231 -1.77 -13.52 -7.52
N HIS A 232 -2.93 -14.15 -7.63
CA HIS A 232 -3.97 -13.76 -8.55
C HIS A 232 -4.83 -12.65 -7.93
N ALA A 233 -4.87 -11.48 -8.57
CA ALA A 233 -5.75 -10.36 -8.18
C ALA A 233 -6.97 -10.34 -9.11
N ALA A 234 -6.88 -9.66 -10.25
CA ALA A 234 -7.97 -9.61 -11.21
C ALA A 234 -7.76 -10.59 -12.37
N THR A 235 -7.81 -11.86 -12.07
CA THR A 235 -7.77 -12.95 -13.06
C THR A 235 -9.09 -13.74 -13.06
N LYS A 236 -9.35 -14.45 -14.14
CA LYS A 236 -10.41 -15.45 -14.20
C LYS A 236 -9.93 -16.71 -14.93
N LEU A 237 -10.48 -17.85 -14.53
CA LEU A 237 -10.23 -19.15 -15.16
C LEU A 237 -11.41 -19.50 -16.10
N ILE A 238 -11.11 -19.78 -17.36
CA ILE A 238 -12.08 -20.22 -18.36
C ILE A 238 -11.43 -21.38 -19.12
N ASP A 239 -12.06 -22.53 -19.17
CA ASP A 239 -11.60 -23.73 -19.90
C ASP A 239 -10.12 -24.06 -19.59
N ASN A 240 -9.75 -24.05 -18.32
CA ASN A 240 -8.38 -24.25 -17.80
C ASN A 240 -7.34 -23.23 -18.29
N LYS A 241 -7.77 -22.08 -18.80
CA LYS A 241 -6.91 -20.98 -19.20
C LYS A 241 -7.16 -19.76 -18.31
N ILE A 242 -6.10 -19.03 -18.04
CA ILE A 242 -6.14 -17.83 -17.19
C ILE A 242 -6.25 -16.59 -18.09
N PHE A 243 -7.17 -15.68 -17.72
CA PHE A 243 -7.42 -14.44 -18.44
C PHE A 243 -7.35 -13.23 -17.49
N SER A 244 -6.92 -12.09 -18.01
CA SER A 244 -7.03 -10.82 -17.31
C SER A 244 -8.49 -10.39 -17.16
N ASN A 245 -8.87 -9.84 -16.00
CA ASN A 245 -10.24 -9.38 -15.72
C ASN A 245 -10.29 -8.02 -14.96
N GLY A 246 -9.20 -7.28 -14.96
CA GLY A 246 -9.13 -5.99 -14.27
C GLY A 246 -7.87 -5.21 -14.59
N GLY A 247 -7.63 -4.16 -13.83
CA GLY A 247 -6.47 -3.28 -13.97
C GLY A 247 -5.20 -3.92 -13.41
N ARG A 248 -5.14 -4.15 -12.10
CA ARG A 248 -4.06 -4.92 -11.45
C ARG A 248 -4.43 -6.40 -11.48
N VAL A 249 -3.61 -7.22 -12.11
CA VAL A 249 -4.00 -8.58 -12.50
C VAL A 249 -3.24 -9.65 -11.75
N LEU A 250 -1.93 -9.50 -11.63
CA LEU A 250 -1.05 -10.41 -10.90
C LEU A 250 -0.12 -9.61 -9.97
N SER A 251 0.21 -10.21 -8.83
CA SER A 251 1.25 -9.71 -7.94
C SER A 251 2.35 -10.76 -7.86
N ILE A 252 3.54 -10.41 -8.33
CA ILE A 252 4.73 -11.26 -8.21
C ILE A 252 5.51 -10.79 -7.01
N VAL A 253 5.69 -11.66 -6.02
CA VAL A 253 6.42 -11.33 -4.81
C VAL A 253 7.63 -12.23 -4.68
N ALA A 254 8.78 -11.63 -4.43
CA ALA A 254 9.99 -12.38 -4.11
C ALA A 254 10.63 -11.88 -2.82
N SER A 255 11.29 -12.81 -2.13
CA SER A 255 12.08 -12.50 -0.96
C SER A 255 13.55 -12.94 -1.13
N GLY A 256 14.43 -12.28 -0.40
CA GLY A 256 15.87 -12.49 -0.48
C GLY A 256 16.62 -11.75 0.64
N ASN A 257 17.94 -11.77 0.58
CA ASN A 257 18.77 -11.11 1.60
C ASN A 257 18.88 -9.60 1.40
N ASP A 258 18.69 -9.14 0.18
CA ASP A 258 18.66 -7.72 -0.17
C ASP A 258 17.61 -7.42 -1.26
N TYR A 259 17.35 -6.13 -1.49
CA TYR A 259 16.35 -5.70 -2.46
C TYR A 259 16.78 -5.95 -3.91
N LEU A 260 18.07 -5.99 -4.22
CA LEU A 260 18.56 -6.24 -5.58
C LEU A 260 18.28 -7.68 -5.99
N GLU A 261 18.53 -8.63 -5.08
CA GLU A 261 18.17 -10.05 -5.26
C GLU A 261 16.65 -10.20 -5.49
N CYS A 262 15.84 -9.62 -4.61
CA CYS A 262 14.39 -9.67 -4.73
C CYS A 262 13.91 -9.08 -6.06
N ARG A 263 14.45 -7.91 -6.42
CA ARG A 263 14.14 -7.22 -7.67
C ARG A 263 14.44 -8.10 -8.87
N LYS A 264 15.65 -8.66 -8.94
CA LYS A 264 16.05 -9.54 -10.04
C LYS A 264 15.05 -10.69 -10.22
N LYS A 265 14.68 -11.36 -9.14
CA LYS A 265 13.72 -12.48 -9.16
C LYS A 265 12.34 -12.06 -9.70
N VAL A 266 11.75 -10.96 -9.21
CA VAL A 266 10.40 -10.56 -9.67
C VAL A 266 10.37 -10.17 -11.15
N TYR A 267 11.43 -9.55 -11.67
CA TYR A 267 11.49 -9.19 -13.08
C TYR A 267 11.76 -10.41 -13.97
N GLU A 268 12.61 -11.33 -13.57
CA GLU A 268 12.84 -12.60 -14.31
C GLU A 268 11.53 -13.37 -14.45
N ILE A 269 10.72 -13.45 -13.39
CA ILE A 269 9.40 -14.11 -13.42
C ILE A 269 8.43 -13.30 -14.31
N ALA A 270 8.39 -11.98 -14.15
CA ALA A 270 7.53 -11.10 -14.93
C ALA A 270 7.78 -11.22 -16.43
N ASP A 271 9.05 -11.31 -16.83
CA ASP A 271 9.43 -11.43 -18.25
C ASP A 271 9.02 -12.77 -18.86
N MET A 272 9.06 -13.85 -18.08
CA MET A 272 8.63 -15.19 -18.53
C MET A 272 7.11 -15.37 -18.64
N ILE A 273 6.31 -14.54 -17.95
CA ILE A 273 4.85 -14.55 -18.11
C ILE A 273 4.49 -13.97 -19.46
N ASP A 274 3.86 -14.78 -20.31
CA ASP A 274 3.42 -14.40 -21.66
C ASP A 274 2.02 -13.77 -21.59
N TRP A 275 1.98 -12.45 -21.61
CA TRP A 275 0.74 -11.68 -21.63
C TRP A 275 0.95 -10.38 -22.42
N PRO A 276 0.36 -10.21 -23.61
CA PRO A 276 0.59 -9.10 -24.52
C PRO A 276 0.23 -7.73 -23.93
N GLU A 277 -0.78 -7.68 -23.06
CA GLU A 277 -1.24 -6.44 -22.42
C GLU A 277 -0.53 -6.16 -21.09
N LYS A 278 0.50 -6.88 -20.79
CA LYS A 278 1.29 -6.73 -19.56
C LYS A 278 1.97 -5.37 -19.48
N TYR A 279 1.76 -4.67 -18.37
CA TYR A 279 2.47 -3.48 -17.98
C TYR A 279 2.95 -3.59 -16.53
N TYR A 280 4.13 -3.15 -16.23
CA TYR A 280 4.66 -3.07 -14.88
C TYR A 280 5.69 -1.96 -14.74
N LEU A 281 5.84 -1.44 -13.54
CA LEU A 281 6.78 -0.38 -13.21
C LEU A 281 8.22 -0.92 -13.19
N SER A 282 9.18 -0.15 -13.66
CA SER A 282 10.59 -0.61 -13.66
C SER A 282 11.20 -0.69 -12.27
N LEU A 283 10.62 -0.03 -11.26
CA LEU A 283 11.08 0.03 -9.86
C LEU A 283 12.58 0.38 -9.75
N ILE A 284 13.12 1.15 -10.69
CA ILE A 284 14.54 1.48 -10.79
C ILE A 284 15.07 2.12 -9.49
N HIS A 285 14.21 2.83 -8.77
CA HIS A 285 14.58 3.57 -7.54
C HIS A 285 14.72 2.72 -6.28
N ILE A 286 14.49 1.41 -6.34
CA ILE A 286 14.66 0.52 -5.17
C ILE A 286 16.12 0.42 -4.74
N SER A 287 17.07 0.64 -5.63
CA SER A 287 18.50 0.45 -5.39
C SER A 287 19.22 1.67 -4.78
N GLU A 288 18.57 2.82 -4.70
CA GLU A 288 19.15 4.01 -4.11
C GLU A 288 18.29 4.50 -2.95
N PRO A 289 18.85 4.62 -1.72
CA PRO A 289 18.23 5.50 -0.73
C PRO A 289 18.26 6.88 -1.37
N THR A 290 17.08 7.42 -1.70
CA THR A 290 16.98 8.76 -2.26
C THR A 290 17.65 9.74 -1.34
N ARG A 291 18.92 10.06 -1.64
CA ARG A 291 19.56 11.27 -1.19
C ARG A 291 18.91 12.40 -1.99
N ARG A 292 17.92 13.01 -1.44
CA ARG A 292 17.54 14.38 -1.77
C ARG A 292 17.16 15.11 -0.51
#